data_9e6fb333a1f6598ad5ff3c7249125cb7
#
_entry.id   9e6fb333a1f6598ad5ff3c7249125cb7
#
_cell.length_a   1.000
_cell.length_b   1.000
_cell.length_c   1.000
_cell.angle_alpha   90.00
_cell.angle_beta   90.00
_cell.angle_gamma   90.00
#
_symmetry.space_group_name_H-M   'P 1'
#
loop_
_entity.id
_entity.type
_entity.pdbx_description
1 polymer ?
#
loop_
_entity_poly.entity_id
_entity_poly.type
_entity_poly.pdbx_seq_one_letter_code
_entity_poly.pdbx_strand_id
1 'polypeptide(L)'
;MKIIILDDSFTVRMIIESFLEDLGVNEEEIVSLENGFDALEYIRNNGADIVFSDINMPKMDGYEFASSLFKIRKDLQNSFFAISGDETRESYRKMKKIGVHRFLKKPIESDHFNHFLIPEINKRRA
;
A
#
# COMPACT_ATOMS: atom_id res chain seq x y z
N MET A 1 -7.98 13.23 -0.73
CA MET A 1 -6.95 12.21 -0.41
C MET A 1 -6.93 11.15 -1.50
N LYS A 2 -5.78 10.64 -1.85
CA LYS A 2 -5.64 9.66 -2.91
C LYS A 2 -4.93 8.42 -2.38
N ILE A 3 -5.60 7.29 -2.38
CA ILE A 3 -5.11 6.04 -1.80
C ILE A 3 -4.93 5.01 -2.92
N ILE A 4 -3.73 4.47 -3.03
CA ILE A 4 -3.39 3.47 -4.04
C ILE A 4 -3.36 2.09 -3.38
N ILE A 5 -4.07 1.14 -3.98
CA ILE A 5 -4.03 -0.25 -3.54
C ILE A 5 -3.44 -1.08 -4.67
N LEU A 6 -2.27 -1.65 -4.44
CA LEU A 6 -1.55 -2.44 -5.42
C LEU A 6 -1.42 -3.88 -4.94
N ASP A 7 -2.14 -4.78 -5.60
CA ASP A 7 -2.09 -6.22 -5.33
C ASP A 7 -2.62 -6.93 -6.57
N ASP A 8 -2.01 -8.04 -6.95
CA ASP A 8 -2.48 -8.80 -8.10
C ASP A 8 -3.74 -9.61 -7.80
N SER A 9 -4.12 -9.73 -6.52
CA SER A 9 -5.35 -10.41 -6.10
C SER A 9 -6.52 -9.44 -6.01
N PHE A 10 -7.52 -9.64 -6.84
CA PHE A 10 -8.76 -8.87 -6.81
C PHE A 10 -9.43 -8.93 -5.43
N THR A 11 -9.43 -10.12 -4.82
CA THR A 11 -10.05 -10.33 -3.50
C THR A 11 -9.37 -9.49 -2.42
N VAL A 12 -8.05 -9.44 -2.41
CA VAL A 12 -7.31 -8.63 -1.44
C VAL A 12 -7.60 -7.15 -1.62
N ARG A 13 -7.63 -6.68 -2.88
CA ARG A 13 -7.97 -5.28 -3.15
C ARG A 13 -9.37 -4.93 -2.64
N MET A 14 -10.35 -5.81 -2.87
CA MET A 14 -11.72 -5.62 -2.38
C MET A 14 -11.79 -5.51 -0.87
N ILE A 15 -11.03 -6.35 -0.16
CA ILE A 15 -11.02 -6.34 1.31
C ILE A 15 -10.48 -5.01 1.82
N ILE A 16 -9.38 -4.53 1.26
CA ILE A 16 -8.79 -3.25 1.66
C ILE A 16 -9.74 -2.10 1.35
N GLU A 17 -10.34 -2.10 0.16
CA GLU A 17 -11.34 -1.07 -0.20
C GLU A 17 -12.48 -1.05 0.81
N SER A 18 -13.01 -2.21 1.16
CA SER A 18 -14.10 -2.34 2.13
C SER A 18 -13.70 -1.77 3.50
N PHE A 19 -12.52 -2.10 3.97
CA PHE A 19 -12.03 -1.57 5.26
C PHE A 19 -11.86 -0.05 5.23
N LEU A 20 -11.36 0.49 4.13
CA LEU A 20 -11.23 1.94 3.97
C LEU A 20 -12.58 2.63 3.95
N GLU A 21 -13.55 2.07 3.24
CA GLU A 21 -14.90 2.62 3.19
C GLU A 21 -15.57 2.62 4.57
N ASP A 22 -15.33 1.57 5.35
CA ASP A 22 -15.81 1.49 6.73
C ASP A 22 -15.23 2.60 7.62
N LEU A 23 -14.06 3.11 7.26
CA LEU A 23 -13.43 4.23 7.97
C LEU A 23 -13.80 5.60 7.40
N GLY A 24 -14.74 5.64 6.47
CA GLY A 24 -15.25 6.89 5.91
C GLY A 24 -14.52 7.40 4.67
N VAL A 25 -13.68 6.57 4.06
CA VAL A 25 -13.02 6.93 2.80
C VAL A 25 -13.99 6.73 1.66
N ASN A 26 -14.11 7.71 0.79
CA ASN A 26 -14.99 7.64 -0.36
C ASN A 26 -14.37 6.82 -1.48
N GLU A 27 -15.21 6.15 -2.27
CA GLU A 27 -14.78 5.31 -3.37
C GLU A 27 -13.88 6.05 -4.37
N GLU A 28 -14.19 7.30 -4.67
CA GLU A 28 -13.41 8.10 -5.61
C GLU A 28 -12.02 8.49 -5.09
N GLU A 29 -11.75 8.28 -3.81
CA GLU A 29 -10.43 8.49 -3.22
C GLU A 29 -9.51 7.26 -3.39
N ILE A 30 -10.05 6.14 -3.83
CA ILE A 30 -9.35 4.86 -3.88
C ILE A 30 -9.06 4.47 -5.34
N VAL A 31 -7.83 4.10 -5.60
CA VAL A 31 -7.40 3.60 -6.92
C VAL A 31 -6.77 2.22 -6.71
N SER A 32 -7.40 1.19 -7.26
CA SER A 32 -6.94 -0.19 -7.18
C SER A 32 -6.24 -0.58 -8.47
N LEU A 33 -5.03 -1.10 -8.36
CA LEU A 33 -4.20 -1.48 -9.49
C LEU A 33 -3.60 -2.86 -9.24
N GLU A 34 -3.28 -3.58 -10.32
CA GLU A 34 -2.81 -4.95 -10.20
C GLU A 34 -1.34 -5.16 -10.50
N ASN A 35 -0.63 -4.15 -10.99
CA ASN A 35 0.81 -4.28 -11.23
C ASN A 35 1.56 -2.97 -10.95
N GLY A 36 2.85 -3.13 -10.63
CA GLY A 36 3.69 -2.01 -10.20
C GLY A 36 3.97 -0.98 -11.28
N PHE A 37 4.00 -1.39 -12.54
CA PHE A 37 4.25 -0.46 -13.64
C PHE A 37 3.12 0.54 -13.77
N ASP A 38 1.88 0.06 -13.74
CA ASP A 38 0.70 0.92 -13.81
C ASP A 38 0.61 1.83 -12.59
N ALA A 39 0.98 1.32 -11.42
CA ALA A 39 0.96 2.10 -10.18
C ALA A 39 1.98 3.24 -10.24
N LEU A 40 3.19 2.98 -10.71
CA LEU A 40 4.21 4.02 -10.85
C LEU A 40 3.77 5.10 -11.83
N GLU A 41 3.21 4.71 -12.97
CA GLU A 41 2.71 5.65 -13.97
C GLU A 41 1.59 6.51 -13.40
N TYR A 42 0.64 5.87 -12.72
CA TYR A 42 -0.48 6.59 -12.10
C TYR A 42 0.02 7.62 -11.09
N ILE A 43 0.95 7.22 -10.21
CA ILE A 43 1.46 8.10 -9.16
C ILE A 43 2.26 9.27 -9.75
N ARG A 44 3.04 9.03 -10.80
CA ARG A 44 3.75 10.11 -11.49
C ARG A 44 2.81 11.17 -12.01
N ASN A 45 1.67 10.75 -12.56
CA ASN A 45 0.73 11.66 -13.21
C ASN A 45 -0.28 12.28 -12.24
N ASN A 46 -0.61 11.60 -11.15
CA ASN A 46 -1.72 11.99 -10.27
C ASN A 46 -1.33 12.16 -8.80
N GLY A 47 -0.15 11.66 -8.41
CA GLY A 47 0.26 11.67 -7.01
C GLY A 47 -0.39 10.56 -6.21
N ALA A 48 -0.08 10.53 -4.91
CA ALA A 48 -0.67 9.60 -3.94
C ALA A 48 -0.43 10.13 -2.55
N ASP A 49 -1.31 9.76 -1.62
CA ASP A 49 -1.17 10.12 -0.21
C ASP A 49 -0.86 8.89 0.64
N ILE A 50 -1.46 7.76 0.33
CA ILE A 50 -1.25 6.50 1.03
C ILE A 50 -1.11 5.41 -0.04
N VAL A 51 -0.18 4.48 0.16
CA VAL A 51 0.06 3.38 -0.77
C VAL A 51 0.06 2.06 -0.02
N PHE A 52 -0.77 1.13 -0.49
CA PHE A 52 -0.72 -0.27 -0.08
C PHE A 52 -0.11 -1.07 -1.22
N SER A 53 0.86 -1.93 -0.93
CA SER A 53 1.48 -2.77 -1.96
C SER A 53 1.77 -4.16 -1.45
N ASP A 54 1.35 -5.14 -2.22
CA ASP A 54 1.76 -6.52 -2.02
C ASP A 54 3.28 -6.64 -2.21
N ILE A 55 3.91 -7.52 -1.46
CA ILE A 55 5.34 -7.79 -1.60
C ILE A 55 5.59 -8.74 -2.76
N ASN A 56 4.77 -9.78 -2.90
CA ASN A 56 4.90 -10.78 -3.95
C ASN A 56 3.94 -10.53 -5.10
N MET A 57 4.48 -10.06 -6.22
CA MET A 57 3.71 -9.84 -7.45
C MET A 57 4.52 -10.29 -8.65
N PRO A 58 3.87 -10.78 -9.73
CA PRO A 58 4.58 -11.08 -10.96
C PRO A 58 5.09 -9.81 -11.63
N LYS A 59 6.13 -9.94 -12.44
CA LYS A 59 6.77 -8.89 -13.24
C LYS A 59 7.56 -7.90 -12.40
N MET A 60 6.91 -7.14 -11.53
CA MET A 60 7.56 -6.20 -10.61
C MET A 60 7.06 -6.51 -9.20
N ASP A 61 7.96 -6.97 -8.33
CA ASP A 61 7.58 -7.26 -6.96
C ASP A 61 7.48 -5.99 -6.10
N GLY A 62 7.01 -6.15 -4.86
CA GLY A 62 6.81 -5.01 -3.97
C GLY A 62 8.08 -4.26 -3.63
N TYR A 63 9.21 -4.95 -3.53
CA TYR A 63 10.50 -4.31 -3.27
C TYR A 63 10.91 -3.42 -4.45
N GLU A 64 10.82 -3.95 -5.65
CA GLU A 64 11.16 -3.20 -6.87
C GLU A 64 10.24 -1.98 -7.03
N PHE A 65 8.95 -2.17 -6.77
CA PHE A 65 7.99 -1.09 -6.83
C PHE A 65 8.31 0.00 -5.81
N ALA A 66 8.47 -0.38 -4.53
CA ALA A 66 8.76 0.57 -3.46
C ALA A 66 10.08 1.30 -3.70
N SER A 67 11.12 0.56 -4.12
CA SER A 67 12.42 1.15 -4.42
C SER A 67 12.31 2.21 -5.52
N SER A 68 11.58 1.92 -6.58
CA SER A 68 11.36 2.86 -7.68
C SER A 68 10.50 4.05 -7.24
N LEU A 69 9.45 3.78 -6.46
CA LEU A 69 8.55 4.81 -5.95
C LEU A 69 9.29 5.83 -5.09
N PHE A 70 10.13 5.37 -4.17
CA PHE A 70 10.81 6.27 -3.24
C PHE A 70 11.91 7.10 -3.90
N LYS A 71 12.34 6.75 -5.11
CA LYS A 71 13.23 7.58 -5.91
C LYS A 71 12.52 8.82 -6.45
N ILE A 72 11.21 8.71 -6.72
CA ILE A 72 10.42 9.82 -7.25
C ILE A 72 9.59 10.52 -6.17
N ARG A 73 9.22 9.81 -5.10
CA ARG A 73 8.41 10.32 -4.01
C ARG A 73 8.88 9.73 -2.68
N LYS A 74 10.01 10.24 -2.18
CA LYS A 74 10.60 9.75 -0.93
C LYS A 74 9.67 9.93 0.28
N ASP A 75 8.84 10.95 0.26
CA ASP A 75 7.88 11.24 1.33
C ASP A 75 6.89 10.08 1.54
N LEU A 76 6.64 9.27 0.51
CA LEU A 76 5.70 8.14 0.62
C LEU A 76 6.23 6.98 1.46
N GLN A 77 7.52 6.99 1.85
CA GLN A 77 8.04 6.00 2.81
C GLN A 77 7.22 5.98 4.10
N ASN A 78 6.74 7.14 4.53
CA ASN A 78 5.99 7.29 5.78
C ASN A 78 4.52 6.91 5.65
N SER A 79 4.04 6.68 4.45
CA SER A 79 2.63 6.38 4.17
C SER A 79 2.49 5.12 3.32
N PHE A 80 3.47 4.24 3.40
CA PHE A 80 3.52 3.00 2.64
C PHE A 80 3.25 1.82 3.56
N PHE A 81 2.29 0.98 3.17
CA PHE A 81 1.91 -0.24 3.90
C PHE A 81 2.17 -1.44 2.99
N ALA A 82 3.08 -2.30 3.39
CA ALA A 82 3.34 -3.53 2.66
C ALA A 82 2.35 -4.62 3.08
N ILE A 83 1.81 -5.33 2.10
CA ILE A 83 0.88 -6.44 2.34
C ILE A 83 1.70 -7.72 2.22
N SER A 84 1.79 -8.49 3.30
CA SER A 84 2.64 -9.67 3.35
C SER A 84 1.86 -10.95 3.55
N GLY A 85 2.26 -11.99 2.80
CA GLY A 85 1.78 -13.37 3.01
C GLY A 85 2.87 -14.18 3.68
N ASP A 86 3.35 -15.20 2.98
CA ASP A 86 4.39 -16.10 3.48
C ASP A 86 5.78 -15.69 2.95
N GLU A 87 6.12 -14.42 3.09
CA GLU A 87 7.40 -13.92 2.64
C GLU A 87 8.54 -14.38 3.53
N THR A 88 9.73 -14.47 2.92
CA THR A 88 10.95 -14.83 3.62
C THR A 88 11.44 -13.69 4.51
N ARG A 89 12.28 -14.05 5.49
CA ARG A 89 12.97 -13.06 6.32
C ARG A 89 13.77 -12.08 5.45
N GLU A 90 14.34 -12.58 4.36
CA GLU A 90 15.09 -11.78 3.40
C GLU A 90 14.23 -10.69 2.77
N SER A 91 13.00 -11.03 2.36
CA SER A 91 12.06 -10.07 1.78
C SER A 91 11.72 -8.94 2.76
N TYR A 92 11.45 -9.29 4.02
CA TYR A 92 11.17 -8.30 5.04
C TYR A 92 12.38 -7.37 5.27
N ARG A 93 13.59 -7.95 5.32
CA ARG A 93 14.81 -7.20 5.53
C ARG A 93 15.04 -6.18 4.41
N LYS A 94 14.85 -6.61 3.17
CA LYS A 94 14.98 -5.73 2.00
C LYS A 94 14.01 -4.56 2.05
N MET A 95 12.77 -4.83 2.40
CA MET A 95 11.74 -3.80 2.51
C MET A 95 12.09 -2.79 3.62
N LYS A 96 12.53 -3.27 4.77
CA LYS A 96 12.93 -2.41 5.88
C LYS A 96 14.12 -1.52 5.51
N LYS A 97 15.06 -2.04 4.76
CA LYS A 97 16.24 -1.28 4.32
C LYS A 97 15.88 -0.06 3.49
N ILE A 98 14.82 -0.15 2.70
CA ILE A 98 14.40 0.97 1.86
C ILE A 98 13.35 1.86 2.55
N GLY A 99 13.10 1.65 3.83
CA GLY A 99 12.27 2.52 4.62
C GLY A 99 10.83 2.06 4.86
N VAL A 100 10.50 0.82 4.51
CA VAL A 100 9.16 0.28 4.76
C VAL A 100 9.15 -0.36 6.14
N HIS A 101 8.29 0.14 7.03
CA HIS A 101 8.21 -0.34 8.40
C HIS A 101 6.81 -0.76 8.81
N ARG A 102 5.81 -0.63 7.95
CA ARG A 102 4.43 -0.99 8.24
C ARG A 102 4.02 -2.16 7.36
N PHE A 103 3.70 -3.27 8.00
CA PHE A 103 3.34 -4.50 7.31
C PHE A 103 1.96 -4.98 7.75
N LEU A 104 1.10 -5.24 6.78
CA LEU A 104 -0.22 -5.83 7.00
C LEU A 104 -0.16 -7.27 6.52
N LYS A 105 -0.29 -8.21 7.45
CA LYS A 105 -0.18 -9.62 7.13
C LYS A 105 -1.50 -10.19 6.61
N LYS A 106 -1.42 -11.03 5.58
CA LYS A 106 -2.58 -11.76 5.07
C LYS A 106 -2.88 -12.97 5.95
N PRO A 107 -4.16 -13.27 6.22
CA PRO A 107 -5.34 -12.51 5.87
C PRO A 107 -5.41 -11.20 6.67
N ILE A 108 -5.77 -10.11 5.99
CA ILE A 108 -5.81 -8.79 6.63
C ILE A 108 -7.03 -8.74 7.55
N GLU A 109 -6.79 -8.47 8.83
CA GLU A 109 -7.84 -8.36 9.84
C GLU A 109 -8.15 -6.90 10.12
N SER A 110 -9.44 -6.60 10.30
CA SER A 110 -9.91 -5.22 10.45
C SER A 110 -9.30 -4.50 11.66
N ASP A 111 -9.11 -5.20 12.77
CA ASP A 111 -8.54 -4.57 13.98
C ASP A 111 -7.10 -4.10 13.73
N HIS A 112 -6.28 -4.94 13.09
CA HIS A 112 -4.90 -4.58 12.78
C HIS A 112 -4.85 -3.45 11.74
N PHE A 113 -5.69 -3.55 10.71
CA PHE A 113 -5.84 -2.53 9.70
C PHE A 113 -6.20 -1.18 10.33
N ASN A 114 -7.23 -1.18 11.17
CA ASN A 114 -7.72 0.02 11.82
C ASN A 114 -6.69 0.65 12.74
N HIS A 115 -5.88 -0.17 13.41
CA HIS A 115 -4.82 0.31 14.29
C HIS A 115 -3.86 1.24 13.55
N PHE A 116 -3.49 0.88 12.32
CA PHE A 116 -2.62 1.71 11.48
C PHE A 116 -3.37 2.83 10.78
N LEU A 117 -4.56 2.55 10.27
CA LEU A 117 -5.21 3.47 9.32
C LEU A 117 -6.03 4.58 10.00
N ILE A 118 -6.61 4.33 11.15
CA ILE A 118 -7.38 5.38 11.83
C ILE A 118 -6.53 6.60 12.13
N PRO A 119 -5.34 6.47 12.75
CA PRO A 119 -4.49 7.65 12.98
C PRO A 119 -4.04 8.32 11.69
N GLU A 120 -3.73 7.54 10.67
CA GLU A 120 -3.25 8.06 9.39
C GLU A 120 -4.33 8.87 8.67
N ILE A 121 -5.55 8.36 8.65
CA ILE A 121 -6.68 9.04 8.01
C ILE A 121 -7.04 10.31 8.78
N ASN A 122 -7.11 10.23 10.11
CA ASN A 122 -7.44 11.38 10.95
C ASN A 122 -6.43 12.52 10.79
N LYS A 123 -5.15 12.18 10.71
CA LYS A 123 -4.08 13.14 10.50
C LYS A 123 -4.25 13.90 9.19
N ARG A 124 -4.66 13.20 8.14
CA ARG A 124 -4.85 13.80 6.81
C ARG A 124 -6.12 14.61 6.68
N ARG A 125 -7.11 14.34 7.53
CA ARG A 125 -8.39 15.03 7.50
C ARG A 125 -8.52 16.09 8.60
N ALA A 126 -7.47 16.30 9.37
CA ALA A 126 -7.44 17.29 10.44
C ALA A 126 -7.35 18.73 9.90
#